data_1442af7b6664d205e1731df79a3485d3
#
_entry.id   1442af7b6664d205e1731df79a3485d3
#
_cell.length_a   1.000
_cell.length_b   1.000
_cell.length_c   1.000
_cell.angle_alpha   90.00
_cell.angle_beta   90.00
_cell.angle_gamma   90.00
#
_symmetry.space_group_name_H-M   'P 1'
#
loop_
_entity.id
_entity.type
_entity.pdbx_description
1 polymer ?
#
loop_
_entity_poly.entity_id
_entity_poly.type
_entity_poly.pdbx_seq_one_letter_code
_entity_poly.pdbx_strand_id
1 'polypeptide(L)'
;MREKAKLKVARRFRKNLTEPELWLWLRLRDRCEGDPVFRRQHPIGPYILDFYCPQAKLCIEVDGADHTRDARIIRDATRDAWLAEKGIRTYRIYAGDVIEDADEAANGMVLVALERIAARR
;
A
#
# COMPACT_ATOMS: atom_id res chain seq x y z
N MET A 1 -4.18 -22.81 9.13
CA MET A 1 -3.78 -23.20 7.77
C MET A 1 -3.98 -22.12 6.73
N ARG A 2 -5.09 -21.36 6.80
CA ARG A 2 -5.33 -20.25 5.86
C ARG A 2 -4.27 -19.14 5.96
N GLU A 3 -3.82 -18.85 7.19
CA GLU A 3 -2.80 -17.82 7.40
C GLU A 3 -1.44 -18.22 6.85
N LYS A 4 -1.05 -19.48 6.96
CA LYS A 4 0.22 -19.95 6.40
C LYS A 4 0.26 -19.86 4.87
N ALA A 5 -0.84 -20.23 4.21
CA ALA A 5 -0.94 -20.12 2.76
C ALA A 5 -0.87 -18.65 2.33
N LYS A 6 -1.56 -17.77 3.06
CA LYS A 6 -1.56 -16.34 2.79
C LYS A 6 -0.18 -15.72 2.96
N LEU A 7 0.54 -16.11 4.02
CA LEU A 7 1.91 -15.65 4.24
C LEU A 7 2.85 -16.10 3.14
N LYS A 8 2.70 -17.33 2.63
CA LYS A 8 3.49 -17.82 1.51
C LYS A 8 3.25 -17.01 0.24
N VAL A 9 1.99 -16.67 -0.05
CA VAL A 9 1.63 -15.86 -1.21
C VAL A 9 2.21 -14.45 -1.05
N ALA A 10 2.07 -13.85 0.11
CA ALA A 10 2.63 -12.54 0.39
C ALA A 10 4.15 -12.51 0.24
N ARG A 11 4.85 -13.55 0.71
CA ARG A 11 6.30 -13.66 0.55
C ARG A 11 6.70 -13.78 -0.91
N ARG A 12 5.93 -14.51 -1.71
CA ARG A 12 6.16 -14.63 -3.16
C ARG A 12 6.03 -13.26 -3.82
N PHE A 13 5.00 -12.50 -3.49
CA PHE A 13 4.78 -11.17 -4.03
C PHE A 13 5.87 -10.19 -3.61
N ARG A 14 6.38 -10.31 -2.38
CA ARG A 14 7.51 -9.48 -1.93
C ARG A 14 8.76 -9.67 -2.77
N LYS A 15 8.97 -10.89 -3.30
CA LYS A 15 10.10 -11.18 -4.19
C LYS A 15 9.87 -10.66 -5.60
N ASN A 16 8.60 -10.44 -5.98
CA ASN A 16 8.21 -10.06 -7.33
C ASN A 16 7.57 -8.67 -7.39
N LEU A 17 8.15 -7.72 -6.63
CA LEU A 17 7.71 -6.33 -6.69
C LEU A 17 7.90 -5.76 -8.09
N THR A 18 6.93 -4.97 -8.56
CA THR A 18 7.12 -4.17 -9.78
C THR A 18 8.20 -3.13 -9.55
N GLU A 19 8.77 -2.58 -10.64
CA GLU A 19 9.78 -1.54 -10.52
C GLU A 19 9.30 -0.33 -9.71
N PRO A 20 8.10 0.25 -9.98
CA PRO A 20 7.62 1.36 -9.17
C PRO A 20 7.48 1.02 -7.69
N GLU A 21 6.96 -0.16 -7.37
CA GLU A 21 6.84 -0.62 -5.98
C GLU A 21 8.21 -0.75 -5.33
N LEU A 22 9.19 -1.30 -6.05
CA LEU A 22 10.55 -1.43 -5.54
C LEU A 22 11.18 -0.07 -5.27
N TRP A 23 11.00 0.90 -6.18
CA TRP A 23 11.54 2.25 -6.00
C TRP A 23 10.97 2.93 -4.76
N LEU A 24 9.67 2.76 -4.52
CA LEU A 24 9.04 3.26 -3.30
C LEU A 24 9.58 2.56 -2.07
N TRP A 25 9.67 1.23 -2.11
CA TRP A 25 10.16 0.45 -0.97
C TRP A 25 11.57 0.83 -0.56
N LEU A 26 12.46 1.04 -1.52
CA LEU A 26 13.84 1.44 -1.22
C LEU A 26 13.92 2.77 -0.46
N ARG A 27 12.92 3.63 -0.62
CA ARG A 27 12.84 4.90 0.11
C ARG A 27 12.14 4.78 1.45
N LEU A 28 11.19 3.86 1.56
CA LEU A 28 10.37 3.71 2.77
C LEU A 28 10.99 2.79 3.82
N ARG A 29 11.83 1.85 3.40
CA ARG A 29 12.45 0.88 4.31
C ARG A 29 13.46 1.51 5.25
N ASP A 30 14.18 2.53 4.79
CA ASP A 30 15.17 3.26 5.57
C ASP A 30 14.49 4.48 6.19
N ARG A 31 14.25 4.40 7.47
CA ARG A 31 13.49 5.44 8.18
C ARG A 31 14.23 5.88 9.43
N CYS A 32 13.97 7.13 9.80
CA CYS A 32 14.46 7.71 11.04
C CYS A 32 13.47 7.44 12.17
N GLU A 33 13.93 7.62 13.40
CA GLU A 33 13.04 7.53 14.55
C GLU A 33 11.89 8.54 14.41
N GLY A 34 10.68 8.06 14.67
CA GLY A 34 9.46 8.88 14.54
C GLY A 34 8.78 8.81 13.19
N ASP A 35 9.44 8.26 12.17
CA ASP A 35 8.82 8.08 10.86
C ASP A 35 7.79 6.94 10.88
N PRO A 36 6.72 7.04 10.06
CA PRO A 36 5.77 5.94 9.96
C PRO A 36 6.42 4.70 9.37
N VAL A 37 6.00 3.53 9.85
CA VAL A 37 6.50 2.23 9.41
C VAL A 37 5.61 1.69 8.31
N PHE A 38 6.18 1.42 7.14
CA PHE A 38 5.46 0.78 6.05
C PHE A 38 5.86 -0.68 5.91
N ARG A 39 4.89 -1.53 5.69
CA ARG A 39 5.08 -2.94 5.35
C ARG A 39 4.70 -3.13 3.89
N ARG A 40 5.47 -3.94 3.18
CA ARG A 40 5.20 -4.24 1.77
C ARG A 40 4.50 -5.58 1.64
N GLN A 41 3.63 -5.70 0.64
CA GLN A 41 2.89 -6.92 0.35
C GLN A 41 2.30 -7.53 1.61
N HIS A 42 1.48 -6.73 2.29
CA HIS A 42 0.93 -7.08 3.60
C HIS A 42 -0.41 -7.81 3.46
N PRO A 43 -0.50 -9.05 3.94
CA PRO A 43 -1.78 -9.78 3.91
C PRO A 43 -2.72 -9.28 5.00
N ILE A 44 -3.96 -9.00 4.61
CA ILE A 44 -5.01 -8.63 5.56
C ILE A 44 -6.36 -9.13 5.04
N GLY A 45 -7.08 -9.91 5.87
CA GLY A 45 -8.31 -10.54 5.43
C GLY A 45 -8.10 -11.33 4.13
N PRO A 46 -8.94 -11.16 3.12
CA PRO A 46 -8.79 -11.83 1.83
C PRO A 46 -7.83 -11.13 0.87
N TYR A 47 -7.17 -10.04 1.30
CA TYR A 47 -6.39 -9.18 0.42
C TYR A 47 -4.91 -9.18 0.76
N ILE A 48 -4.10 -8.80 -0.23
CA ILE A 48 -2.68 -8.49 -0.04
C ILE A 48 -2.51 -7.04 -0.47
N LEU A 49 -2.06 -6.18 0.45
CA LEU A 49 -1.90 -4.76 0.20
C LEU A 49 -0.47 -4.48 -0.28
N ASP A 50 -0.32 -3.60 -1.29
CA ASP A 50 1.00 -3.26 -1.79
C ASP A 50 1.87 -2.68 -0.67
N PHE A 51 1.34 -1.69 0.06
CA PHE A 51 1.97 -1.14 1.25
C PHE A 51 0.92 -0.91 2.32
N TYR A 52 1.32 -1.12 3.58
CA TYR A 52 0.45 -0.89 4.72
C TYR A 52 1.21 -0.21 5.85
N CYS A 53 0.62 0.83 6.42
CA CYS A 53 1.15 1.50 7.61
C CYS A 53 0.20 1.23 8.79
N PRO A 54 0.57 0.36 9.73
CA PRO A 54 -0.33 0.01 10.85
C PRO A 54 -0.67 1.19 11.75
N GLN A 55 0.30 2.06 12.01
CA GLN A 55 0.09 3.21 12.90
C GLN A 55 -0.97 4.18 12.34
N ALA A 56 -1.00 4.33 11.02
CA ALA A 56 -1.92 5.21 10.33
C ALA A 56 -3.21 4.49 9.90
N LYS A 57 -3.25 3.17 9.97
CA LYS A 57 -4.27 2.35 9.31
C LYS A 57 -4.47 2.79 7.87
N LEU A 58 -3.36 2.84 7.16
CA LEU A 58 -3.30 3.34 5.78
C LEU A 58 -2.81 2.26 4.85
N CYS A 59 -3.61 1.95 3.84
CA CYS A 59 -3.25 1.08 2.73
C CYS A 59 -2.86 1.95 1.55
N ILE A 60 -1.74 1.64 0.91
CA ILE A 60 -1.31 2.33 -0.31
C ILE A 60 -1.22 1.33 -1.43
N GLU A 61 -1.90 1.66 -2.53
CA GLU A 61 -1.93 0.83 -3.74
C GLU A 61 -1.27 1.58 -4.88
N VAL A 62 -0.40 0.89 -5.61
CA VAL A 62 0.26 1.44 -6.79
C VAL A 62 -0.47 0.93 -8.03
N ASP A 63 -1.13 1.83 -8.74
CA ASP A 63 -1.93 1.49 -9.91
C ASP A 63 -1.16 1.73 -11.20
N GLY A 64 -1.07 0.69 -12.02
CA GLY A 64 -0.57 0.81 -13.37
C GLY A 64 -1.68 1.18 -14.35
N ALA A 65 -1.31 1.37 -15.62
CA ALA A 65 -2.28 1.52 -16.69
C ALA A 65 -3.08 0.22 -16.84
N ASP A 66 -4.40 0.32 -16.83
CA ASP A 66 -5.24 -0.87 -16.88
C ASP A 66 -6.23 -0.81 -18.04
N HIS A 67 -6.42 -1.98 -18.63
CA HIS A 67 -7.24 -2.17 -19.82
C HIS A 67 -8.65 -2.66 -19.51
N THR A 68 -8.93 -3.11 -18.27
CA THR A 68 -10.24 -3.60 -17.85
C THR A 68 -10.82 -2.71 -16.76
N ARG A 69 -11.04 -1.48 -17.14
CA ARG A 69 -11.38 -0.39 -16.23
C ARG A 69 -12.60 -0.67 -15.35
N ASP A 70 -13.69 -1.16 -15.94
CA ASP A 70 -14.94 -1.33 -15.22
C ASP A 70 -14.85 -2.43 -14.16
N ALA A 71 -14.31 -3.59 -14.52
CA ALA A 71 -14.14 -4.69 -13.58
C ALA A 71 -13.22 -4.31 -12.42
N ARG A 72 -12.17 -3.52 -12.72
CA ARG A 72 -11.24 -3.05 -11.71
C ARG A 72 -11.87 -2.07 -10.75
N ILE A 73 -12.68 -1.12 -11.25
CA ILE A 73 -13.40 -0.17 -10.41
C ILE A 73 -14.29 -0.90 -9.41
N ILE A 74 -15.02 -1.91 -9.86
CA ILE A 74 -15.89 -2.70 -8.99
C ILE A 74 -15.08 -3.44 -7.92
N ARG A 75 -14.00 -4.11 -8.30
CA ARG A 75 -13.13 -4.82 -7.35
C ARG A 75 -12.52 -3.87 -6.32
N ASP A 76 -12.04 -2.72 -6.78
CA ASP A 76 -11.43 -1.72 -5.90
C ASP A 76 -12.45 -1.16 -4.93
N ALA A 77 -13.68 -0.88 -5.38
CA ALA A 77 -14.75 -0.38 -4.52
C ALA A 77 -15.10 -1.40 -3.43
N THR A 78 -15.22 -2.68 -3.79
CA THR A 78 -15.50 -3.76 -2.84
C THR A 78 -14.40 -3.89 -1.80
N ARG A 79 -13.15 -3.87 -2.24
CA ARG A 79 -11.99 -3.96 -1.37
C ARG A 79 -11.89 -2.74 -0.46
N ASP A 80 -12.08 -1.54 -1.00
CA ASP A 80 -12.01 -0.31 -0.23
C ASP A 80 -13.09 -0.27 0.85
N ALA A 81 -14.30 -0.73 0.53
CA ALA A 81 -15.39 -0.82 1.52
C ALA A 81 -15.05 -1.80 2.65
N TRP A 82 -14.50 -2.96 2.30
CA TRP A 82 -14.07 -3.95 3.30
C TRP A 82 -13.01 -3.38 4.22
N LEU A 83 -12.01 -2.69 3.64
CA LEU A 83 -10.94 -2.06 4.41
C LEU A 83 -11.47 -0.92 5.27
N ALA A 84 -12.39 -0.11 4.75
CA ALA A 84 -12.99 1.00 5.47
C ALA A 84 -13.75 0.53 6.72
N GLU A 85 -14.42 -0.61 6.64
CA GLU A 85 -15.08 -1.22 7.81
C GLU A 85 -14.09 -1.55 8.91
N LYS A 86 -12.84 -1.82 8.57
CA LYS A 86 -11.76 -2.08 9.52
C LYS A 86 -11.05 -0.80 9.96
N GLY A 87 -11.51 0.35 9.52
CA GLY A 87 -10.89 1.64 9.82
C GLY A 87 -9.65 1.93 8.98
N ILE A 88 -9.45 1.20 7.89
CA ILE A 88 -8.30 1.34 7.02
C ILE A 88 -8.67 2.19 5.80
N ARG A 89 -7.93 3.26 5.59
CA ARG A 89 -8.09 4.12 4.41
C ARG A 89 -7.19 3.63 3.29
N THR A 90 -7.70 3.67 2.05
CA THR A 90 -6.91 3.37 0.86
C THR A 90 -6.49 4.65 0.16
N TYR A 91 -5.20 4.75 -0.16
CA TYR A 91 -4.61 5.84 -0.92
C TYR A 91 -3.94 5.23 -2.15
N ARG A 92 -4.32 5.73 -3.33
CA ARG A 92 -3.80 5.20 -4.58
C ARG A 92 -2.78 6.15 -5.19
N ILE A 93 -1.69 5.56 -5.70
CA ILE A 93 -0.63 6.27 -6.40
C ILE A 93 -0.53 5.71 -7.81
N TYR A 94 -0.43 6.57 -8.79
CA TYR A 94 -0.21 6.17 -10.17
C TYR A 94 1.22 5.69 -10.35
N ALA A 95 1.41 4.52 -10.96
CA ALA A 95 2.75 4.01 -11.25
C ALA A 95 3.57 4.98 -12.10
N GLY A 96 2.91 5.67 -13.05
CA GLY A 96 3.57 6.69 -13.86
C GLY A 96 4.15 7.83 -13.04
N ASP A 97 3.46 8.26 -12.00
CA ASP A 97 3.96 9.31 -11.11
C ASP A 97 5.18 8.85 -10.32
N VAL A 98 5.21 7.57 -9.92
CA VAL A 98 6.38 7.00 -9.24
C VAL A 98 7.58 6.96 -10.17
N ILE A 99 7.37 6.56 -11.42
CA ILE A 99 8.43 6.52 -12.43
C ILE A 99 8.97 7.91 -12.68
N GLU A 100 8.10 8.91 -12.72
CA GLU A 100 8.49 10.29 -12.95
C GLU A 100 9.28 10.87 -11.78
N ASP A 101 8.82 10.67 -10.55
CA ASP A 101 9.48 11.17 -9.34
C ASP A 101 9.15 10.28 -8.14
N ALA A 102 9.98 9.27 -7.92
CA ALA A 102 9.77 8.31 -6.83
C ALA A 102 9.98 8.95 -5.46
N ASP A 103 10.86 9.93 -5.34
CA ASP A 103 11.09 10.63 -4.08
C ASP A 103 9.85 11.42 -3.67
N GLU A 104 9.26 12.15 -4.59
CA GLU A 104 8.03 12.91 -4.32
C GLU A 104 6.87 11.97 -3.97
N ALA A 105 6.73 10.86 -4.69
CA ALA A 105 5.69 9.89 -4.41
C ALA A 105 5.85 9.29 -3.00
N ALA A 106 7.07 8.90 -2.62
CA ALA A 106 7.33 8.38 -1.29
C ALA A 106 7.09 9.41 -0.20
N ASN A 107 7.49 10.67 -0.43
CA ASN A 107 7.22 11.75 0.50
C ASN A 107 5.72 11.96 0.70
N GLY A 108 4.94 11.88 -0.37
CA GLY A 108 3.48 11.96 -0.29
C GLY A 108 2.88 10.87 0.59
N MET A 109 3.40 9.64 0.46
CA MET A 109 2.97 8.52 1.31
C MET A 109 3.22 8.81 2.79
N VAL A 110 4.41 9.30 3.11
CA VAL A 110 4.81 9.63 4.48
C VAL A 110 3.91 10.74 5.03
N LEU A 111 3.63 11.78 4.25
CA LEU A 111 2.78 12.89 4.67
C LEU A 111 1.36 12.42 4.98
N VAL A 112 0.77 11.62 4.12
CA VAL A 112 -0.59 11.08 4.35
C VAL A 112 -0.60 10.22 5.62
N ALA A 113 0.42 9.39 5.81
CA ALA A 113 0.52 8.58 7.02
C ALA A 113 0.63 9.43 8.28
N LEU A 114 1.46 10.47 8.26
CA LEU A 114 1.62 11.38 9.41
C LEU A 114 0.32 12.12 9.73
N GLU A 115 -0.41 12.59 8.72
CA GLU A 115 -1.70 13.23 8.91
C GLU A 115 -2.70 12.30 9.59
N ARG A 116 -2.75 11.04 9.15
CA ARG A 116 -3.66 10.07 9.74
C ARG A 116 -3.28 9.72 11.17
N ILE A 117 -1.99 9.60 11.45
CA ILE A 117 -1.52 9.33 12.81
C ILE A 117 -1.90 10.49 13.73
N ALA A 118 -1.69 11.71 13.29
CA ALA A 118 -2.06 12.91 14.06
C ALA A 118 -3.56 12.97 14.34
N ALA A 119 -4.39 12.64 13.36
CA ALA A 119 -5.84 12.67 13.49
C ALA A 119 -6.38 11.58 14.43
N ARG A 120 -5.60 10.53 14.68
CA ARG A 120 -6.00 9.40 15.53
C ARG A 120 -5.58 9.53 16.99
N ARG A 121 -4.87 10.59 17.30
CA ARG A 121 -4.41 10.85 18.69
C ARG A 121 -5.48 11.53 19.54
#